data_40b4986b82ff15a80e0ad20a460b0a44
#
_entry.id   40b4986b82ff15a80e0ad20a460b0a44
#
_cell.length_a   1.000
_cell.length_b   1.000
_cell.length_c   1.000
_cell.angle_alpha   90.00
_cell.angle_beta   90.00
_cell.angle_gamma   90.00
#
_symmetry.space_group_name_H-M   'P 1'
#
loop_
_entity.id
_entity.type
_entity.pdbx_description
1 polymer ?
#
loop_
_entity_poly.entity_id
_entity_poly.type
_entity_poly.pdbx_seq_one_letter_code
_entity_poly.pdbx_strand_id
1 'polypeptide(L)'
;MRVRSLFCAYAALLAGVCRAANYVGAAGGLLLPGNGNALSRAAETCVRAGFYATDFLAWEVEGLCAPNVSGAGGREALSGVAVRGLYHFTGFEAFDKLFGCERFDPFATFGAGTRFGARHVFAEGAHRTATGPVVGLGAFYHLTESLDVRVDAQALLACDAPCGMLYSVCIGLQWNFGGTVE
;
A
#
# COMPACT_ATOMS: atom_id res chain seq x y z
N MET A 1 -21.17 5.31 12.68
CA MET A 1 -20.76 3.92 12.42
C MET A 1 -19.57 3.62 13.31
N ARG A 2 -19.59 2.59 14.15
CA ARG A 2 -18.58 2.38 15.20
C ARG A 2 -17.29 1.84 14.56
N VAL A 3 -16.15 2.42 14.88
CA VAL A 3 -14.79 2.03 14.39
C VAL A 3 -14.54 0.52 14.52
N ARG A 4 -15.11 -0.12 15.56
CA ARG A 4 -15.03 -1.57 15.77
C ARG A 4 -15.64 -2.41 14.63
N SER A 5 -16.75 -1.97 14.02
CA SER A 5 -17.40 -2.70 12.93
C SER A 5 -16.59 -2.65 11.64
N LEU A 6 -15.90 -1.53 11.39
CA LEU A 6 -14.98 -1.40 10.25
C LEU A 6 -13.77 -2.32 10.42
N PHE A 7 -13.22 -2.39 11.63
CA PHE A 7 -12.07 -3.25 11.93
C PHE A 7 -12.39 -4.73 11.77
N CYS A 8 -13.59 -5.18 12.18
CA CYS A 8 -14.04 -6.56 12.01
C CYS A 8 -14.27 -6.91 10.53
N ALA A 9 -14.89 -6.01 9.75
CA ALA A 9 -15.07 -6.23 8.32
C ALA A 9 -13.73 -6.28 7.57
N TYR A 10 -12.78 -5.47 7.99
CA TYR A 10 -11.41 -5.43 7.46
C TYR A 10 -10.64 -6.70 7.77
N ALA A 11 -10.70 -7.16 9.02
CA ALA A 11 -10.08 -8.41 9.46
C ALA A 11 -10.68 -9.62 8.73
N ALA A 12 -12.00 -9.64 8.50
CA ALA A 12 -12.68 -10.71 7.77
C ALA A 12 -12.29 -10.71 6.27
N LEU A 13 -12.17 -9.53 5.64
CA LEU A 13 -11.71 -9.41 4.27
C LEU A 13 -10.26 -9.91 4.12
N LEU A 14 -9.38 -9.46 5.00
CA LEU A 14 -7.99 -9.90 5.03
C LEU A 14 -7.87 -11.41 5.28
N ALA A 15 -8.65 -11.98 6.20
CA ALA A 15 -8.64 -13.41 6.46
C ALA A 15 -9.13 -14.24 5.26
N GLY A 16 -10.07 -13.70 4.47
CA GLY A 16 -10.53 -14.32 3.22
C GLY A 16 -9.46 -14.31 2.12
N VAL A 17 -8.76 -13.18 1.97
CA VAL A 17 -7.70 -13.01 0.98
C VAL A 17 -6.46 -13.83 1.37
N CYS A 18 -6.09 -13.89 2.65
CA CYS A 18 -4.94 -14.68 3.13
C CYS A 18 -5.05 -16.19 2.87
N ARG A 19 -6.26 -16.74 2.67
CA ARG A 19 -6.42 -18.17 2.33
C ARG A 19 -6.01 -18.52 0.90
N ALA A 20 -6.03 -17.56 0.01
CA ALA A 20 -5.63 -17.74 -1.39
C ALA A 20 -4.31 -17.03 -1.72
N ALA A 21 -3.71 -16.36 -0.74
CA ALA A 21 -2.50 -15.58 -0.95
C ALA A 21 -1.26 -16.45 -0.96
N ASN A 22 -0.34 -16.16 -1.87
CA ASN A 22 1.00 -16.73 -1.86
C ASN A 22 1.95 -15.95 -0.93
N TYR A 23 1.57 -14.74 -0.55
CA TYR A 23 2.34 -13.96 0.41
C TYR A 23 1.45 -13.06 1.29
N VAL A 24 1.98 -12.72 2.44
CA VAL A 24 1.43 -11.66 3.32
C VAL A 24 2.56 -10.75 3.77
N GLY A 25 2.25 -9.51 4.05
CA GLY A 25 3.24 -8.53 4.50
C GLY A 25 2.66 -7.52 5.47
N ALA A 26 3.55 -6.93 6.26
CA ALA A 26 3.26 -5.81 7.12
C ALA A 26 4.36 -4.76 7.00
N ALA A 27 3.97 -3.49 6.98
CA ALA A 27 4.91 -2.39 6.87
C ALA A 27 4.49 -1.19 7.73
N GLY A 28 5.48 -0.39 8.07
CA GLY A 28 5.30 0.93 8.64
C GLY A 28 5.88 1.99 7.72
N GLY A 29 5.33 3.20 7.76
CA GLY A 29 5.77 4.25 6.86
C GLY A 29 5.25 5.62 7.22
N LEU A 30 5.31 6.49 6.24
CA LEU A 30 4.88 7.87 6.32
C LEU A 30 3.86 8.19 5.24
N LEU A 31 2.73 8.74 5.66
CA LEU A 31 1.78 9.41 4.79
C LEU A 31 2.25 10.86 4.58
N LEU A 32 2.42 11.25 3.33
CA LEU A 32 2.88 12.58 2.92
C LEU A 32 1.81 13.19 2.02
N PRO A 33 1.02 14.15 2.50
CA PRO A 33 0.05 14.85 1.68
C PRO A 33 0.74 15.72 0.64
N GLY A 34 0.22 15.72 -0.59
CA GLY A 34 0.68 16.61 -1.64
C GLY A 34 0.27 18.08 -1.38
N ASN A 35 0.76 18.97 -2.22
CA ASN A 35 0.45 20.40 -2.14
C ASN A 35 -1.05 20.66 -2.29
N GLY A 36 -1.59 21.55 -1.47
CA GLY A 36 -3.03 21.86 -1.43
C GLY A 36 -3.85 21.02 -0.45
N ASN A 37 -3.24 20.06 0.21
CA ASN A 37 -3.90 19.29 1.27
C ASN A 37 -3.82 19.98 2.62
N ALA A 38 -4.95 20.04 3.32
CA ALA A 38 -4.99 20.46 4.73
C ALA A 38 -4.47 19.40 5.71
N LEU A 39 -4.02 18.25 5.18
CA LEU A 39 -3.53 17.12 5.97
C LEU A 39 -2.09 17.35 6.42
N SER A 40 -1.76 16.90 7.63
CA SER A 40 -0.37 16.81 8.07
C SER A 40 0.26 15.48 7.69
N ARG A 41 1.59 15.44 7.69
CA ARG A 41 2.35 14.19 7.64
C ARG A 41 1.99 13.33 8.84
N ALA A 42 1.87 12.02 8.63
CA ALA A 42 1.53 11.08 9.70
C ALA A 42 2.27 9.77 9.52
N ALA A 43 2.52 9.07 10.62
CA ALA A 43 2.94 7.68 10.55
C ALA A 43 1.76 6.83 10.06
N GLU A 44 2.06 5.87 9.20
CA GLU A 44 1.07 4.88 8.74
C GLU A 44 1.58 3.46 8.92
N THR A 45 0.66 2.54 9.03
CA THR A 45 0.91 1.10 9.00
C THR A 45 0.06 0.48 7.91
N CYS A 46 0.58 -0.53 7.25
CA CYS A 46 -0.18 -1.29 6.28
C CYS A 46 0.02 -2.79 6.44
N VAL A 47 -0.97 -3.54 6.01
CA VAL A 47 -0.93 -4.99 5.86
C VAL A 47 -1.31 -5.33 4.43
N ARG A 48 -0.70 -6.35 3.89
CA ARG A 48 -0.82 -6.75 2.49
C ARG A 48 -1.00 -8.24 2.39
N ALA A 49 -1.74 -8.66 1.38
CA ALA A 49 -1.81 -10.06 0.98
C ALA A 49 -1.96 -10.12 -0.54
N GLY A 50 -1.27 -11.04 -1.17
CA GLY A 50 -1.26 -11.12 -2.63
C GLY A 50 -0.84 -12.48 -3.15
N PHE A 51 -0.85 -12.59 -4.47
CA PHE A 51 -0.44 -13.79 -5.17
C PHE A 51 0.28 -13.43 -6.47
N TYR A 52 1.22 -14.27 -6.85
CA TYR A 52 1.91 -14.17 -8.13
C TYR A 52 1.04 -14.81 -9.21
N ALA A 53 0.65 -14.01 -10.21
CA ALA A 53 -0.08 -14.48 -11.38
C ALA A 53 0.87 -15.03 -12.45
N THR A 54 2.07 -14.46 -12.53
CA THR A 54 3.20 -14.90 -13.36
C THR A 54 4.51 -14.53 -12.65
N ASP A 55 5.65 -14.87 -13.22
CA ASP A 55 6.98 -14.53 -12.68
C ASP A 55 7.22 -13.02 -12.56
N PHE A 56 6.52 -12.21 -13.36
CA PHE A 56 6.68 -10.74 -13.36
C PHE A 56 5.45 -9.98 -12.91
N LEU A 57 4.33 -10.64 -12.63
CA LEU A 57 3.09 -9.96 -12.26
C LEU A 57 2.49 -10.58 -11.00
N ALA A 58 2.33 -9.77 -9.97
CA ALA A 58 1.58 -10.13 -8.78
C ALA A 58 0.36 -9.23 -8.61
N TRP A 59 -0.67 -9.74 -7.94
CA TRP A 59 -1.83 -8.97 -7.51
C TRP A 59 -1.86 -8.91 -5.99
N GLU A 60 -2.22 -7.74 -5.47
CA GLU A 60 -2.16 -7.46 -4.05
C GLU A 60 -3.35 -6.65 -3.58
N VAL A 61 -3.85 -6.99 -2.40
CA VAL A 61 -4.76 -6.15 -1.61
C VAL A 61 -3.98 -5.57 -0.45
N GLU A 62 -4.02 -4.26 -0.32
CA GLU A 62 -3.42 -3.52 0.79
C GLU A 62 -4.49 -2.90 1.66
N GLY A 63 -4.32 -3.06 2.96
CA GLY A 63 -5.02 -2.32 3.98
C GLY A 63 -4.09 -1.42 4.75
N LEU A 64 -4.46 -0.17 4.99
CA LEU A 64 -3.63 0.78 5.72
C LEU A 64 -4.39 1.59 6.74
N CYS A 65 -3.63 2.09 7.72
CA CYS A 65 -4.12 2.93 8.77
C CYS A 65 -3.06 3.97 9.17
N ALA A 66 -3.46 5.24 9.20
CA ALA A 66 -2.69 6.35 9.77
C ALA A 66 -3.49 6.94 10.95
N PRO A 67 -3.17 6.60 12.20
CA PRO A 67 -4.03 6.88 13.35
C PRO A 67 -4.07 8.35 13.77
N ASN A 68 -3.10 9.16 13.38
CA ASN A 68 -2.90 10.53 13.87
C ASN A 68 -2.66 11.52 12.74
N VAL A 69 -3.56 11.58 11.77
CA VAL A 69 -3.52 12.60 10.72
C VAL A 69 -4.19 13.86 11.25
N SER A 70 -3.50 15.00 11.21
CA SER A 70 -4.12 16.29 11.51
C SER A 70 -4.69 16.87 10.24
N GLY A 71 -5.94 17.29 10.28
CA GLY A 71 -6.65 17.98 9.21
C GLY A 71 -7.35 19.23 9.72
N ALA A 72 -8.18 19.86 8.92
CA ALA A 72 -8.94 21.07 9.27
C ALA A 72 -9.85 20.86 10.51
N GLY A 73 -10.30 19.64 10.76
CA GLY A 73 -11.17 19.27 11.90
C GLY A 73 -10.44 18.78 13.15
N GLY A 74 -9.10 18.79 13.17
CA GLY A 74 -8.29 18.27 14.28
C GLY A 74 -7.57 16.95 13.93
N ARG A 75 -7.22 16.15 14.96
CA ARG A 75 -6.54 14.85 14.76
C ARG A 75 -7.56 13.76 14.52
N GLU A 76 -7.37 13.00 13.46
CA GLU A 76 -8.25 11.90 13.07
C GLU A 76 -7.46 10.69 12.57
N ALA A 77 -8.13 9.53 12.54
CA ALA A 77 -7.60 8.34 11.90
C ALA A 77 -8.01 8.30 10.43
N LEU A 78 -7.03 8.06 9.57
CA LEU A 78 -7.25 7.78 8.16
C LEU A 78 -7.01 6.30 7.93
N SER A 79 -7.98 5.61 7.35
CA SER A 79 -7.86 4.22 6.93
C SER A 79 -8.01 4.11 5.42
N GLY A 80 -7.56 3.02 4.83
CA GLY A 80 -7.72 2.84 3.40
C GLY A 80 -7.56 1.39 2.95
N VAL A 81 -7.98 1.17 1.71
CA VAL A 81 -7.80 -0.09 1.01
C VAL A 81 -7.36 0.20 -0.43
N ALA A 82 -6.49 -0.64 -0.96
CA ALA A 82 -6.11 -0.60 -2.36
C ALA A 82 -6.03 -2.02 -2.94
N VAL A 83 -6.32 -2.13 -4.23
CA VAL A 83 -6.04 -3.32 -5.05
C VAL A 83 -5.01 -2.90 -6.08
N ARG A 84 -3.91 -3.65 -6.14
CA ARG A 84 -2.75 -3.28 -6.95
C ARG A 84 -2.21 -4.46 -7.75
N GLY A 85 -1.71 -4.19 -8.95
CA GLY A 85 -0.79 -5.05 -9.67
C GLY A 85 0.64 -4.60 -9.39
N LEU A 86 1.54 -5.55 -9.20
CA LEU A 86 2.98 -5.34 -9.09
C LEU A 86 3.63 -5.94 -10.32
N TYR A 87 4.35 -5.12 -11.06
CA TYR A 87 5.14 -5.57 -12.20
C TYR A 87 6.62 -5.60 -11.80
N HIS A 88 7.17 -6.81 -11.70
CA HIS A 88 8.55 -7.07 -11.34
C HIS A 88 9.47 -6.88 -12.54
N PHE A 89 10.60 -6.22 -12.35
CA PHE A 89 11.59 -5.99 -13.42
C PHE A 89 12.70 -7.05 -13.43
N THR A 90 12.56 -8.13 -12.69
CA THR A 90 13.45 -9.28 -12.71
C THR A 90 13.52 -9.91 -14.10
N GLY A 91 14.70 -10.32 -14.53
CA GLY A 91 14.94 -10.88 -15.87
C GLY A 91 15.22 -9.83 -16.98
N PHE A 92 15.23 -8.55 -16.65
CA PHE A 92 15.77 -7.54 -17.55
C PHE A 92 17.28 -7.42 -17.35
N GLU A 93 18.07 -7.92 -18.32
CA GLU A 93 19.54 -7.87 -18.26
C GLU A 93 20.13 -6.50 -17.88
N ALA A 94 19.43 -5.41 -18.25
CA ALA A 94 19.85 -4.06 -17.89
C ALA A 94 19.78 -3.80 -16.39
N PHE A 95 18.78 -4.33 -15.71
CA PHE A 95 18.65 -4.20 -14.25
C PHE A 95 19.58 -5.14 -13.50
N ASP A 96 19.76 -6.38 -14.00
CA ASP A 96 20.71 -7.33 -13.41
C ASP A 96 22.15 -6.79 -13.47
N LYS A 97 22.53 -6.13 -14.57
CA LYS A 97 23.83 -5.45 -14.72
C LYS A 97 23.97 -4.21 -13.85
N LEU A 98 22.89 -3.47 -13.62
CA LEU A 98 22.92 -2.22 -12.87
C LEU A 98 22.99 -2.46 -11.35
N PHE A 99 22.26 -3.43 -10.86
CA PHE A 99 22.16 -3.71 -9.42
C PHE A 99 23.00 -4.88 -8.96
N GLY A 100 23.45 -5.75 -9.86
CA GLY A 100 24.46 -6.81 -9.62
C GLY A 100 24.14 -7.77 -8.46
N CYS A 101 22.90 -7.85 -8.05
CA CYS A 101 22.47 -8.58 -6.88
C CYS A 101 21.19 -9.38 -7.17
N GLU A 102 21.32 -10.69 -7.24
CA GLU A 102 20.19 -11.63 -7.40
C GLU A 102 19.12 -11.52 -6.29
N ARG A 103 19.45 -10.82 -5.19
CA ARG A 103 18.55 -10.62 -4.06
C ARG A 103 17.70 -9.37 -4.17
N PHE A 104 17.91 -8.54 -5.18
CA PHE A 104 17.21 -7.27 -5.33
C PHE A 104 16.22 -7.35 -6.49
N ASP A 105 14.94 -7.19 -6.19
CA ASP A 105 13.84 -7.27 -7.14
C ASP A 105 13.05 -5.94 -7.15
N PRO A 106 13.36 -5.03 -8.08
CA PRO A 106 12.61 -3.79 -8.25
C PRO A 106 11.26 -4.06 -8.94
N PHE A 107 10.24 -3.28 -8.56
CA PHE A 107 8.91 -3.38 -9.17
C PHE A 107 8.24 -2.02 -9.35
N ALA A 108 7.31 -1.95 -10.29
CA ALA A 108 6.32 -0.89 -10.39
C ALA A 108 4.97 -1.38 -9.86
N THR A 109 4.20 -0.50 -9.26
CA THR A 109 2.84 -0.80 -8.82
C THR A 109 1.82 0.11 -9.49
N PHE A 110 0.66 -0.46 -9.82
CA PHE A 110 -0.47 0.24 -10.42
C PHE A 110 -1.77 -0.37 -9.90
N GLY A 111 -2.79 0.44 -9.75
CA GLY A 111 -4.07 -0.06 -9.26
C GLY A 111 -5.05 1.03 -8.92
N ALA A 112 -5.95 0.74 -8.01
CA ALA A 112 -6.92 1.68 -7.49
C ALA A 112 -7.06 1.53 -5.97
N GLY A 113 -7.34 2.62 -5.30
CA GLY A 113 -7.49 2.63 -3.86
C GLY A 113 -8.43 3.71 -3.38
N THR A 114 -8.79 3.59 -2.12
CA THR A 114 -9.58 4.59 -1.43
C THR A 114 -9.05 4.80 -0.02
N ARG A 115 -9.11 6.02 0.46
CA ARG A 115 -8.80 6.44 1.82
C ARG A 115 -10.06 6.96 2.48
N PHE A 116 -10.27 6.62 3.74
CA PHE A 116 -11.44 7.00 4.53
C PHE A 116 -11.02 7.79 5.75
N GLY A 117 -11.55 8.98 5.93
CA GLY A 117 -11.43 9.76 7.16
C GLY A 117 -12.70 9.69 8.01
N ALA A 118 -12.58 9.86 9.33
CA ALA A 118 -13.72 9.83 10.22
C ALA A 118 -14.64 11.05 10.03
N ARG A 119 -14.08 12.25 9.88
CA ARG A 119 -14.80 13.51 9.62
C ARG A 119 -13.83 14.50 8.94
N HIS A 120 -14.29 15.17 7.86
CA HIS A 120 -13.65 16.38 7.29
C HIS A 120 -12.12 16.37 7.11
N VAL A 121 -11.53 15.20 6.87
CA VAL A 121 -10.08 15.07 6.68
C VAL A 121 -9.65 15.73 5.37
N PHE A 122 -10.50 15.66 4.35
CA PHE A 122 -10.23 16.15 3.01
C PHE A 122 -10.99 17.48 2.74
N ALA A 123 -10.41 18.63 3.07
CA ALA A 123 -10.88 19.99 2.79
C ALA A 123 -12.27 20.39 3.34
N GLU A 124 -12.53 21.69 3.33
CA GLU A 124 -13.80 22.27 3.75
C GLU A 124 -14.96 21.70 2.94
N GLY A 125 -15.79 20.94 3.59
CA GLY A 125 -17.18 20.82 3.15
C GLY A 125 -17.76 19.48 2.87
N ALA A 126 -17.11 18.34 2.79
CA ALA A 126 -17.92 17.13 2.67
C ALA A 126 -17.24 15.80 2.40
N HIS A 127 -16.02 15.75 1.89
CA HIS A 127 -15.49 14.49 1.42
C HIS A 127 -14.81 13.71 2.56
N ARG A 128 -15.37 12.54 2.89
CA ARG A 128 -14.82 11.58 3.85
C ARG A 128 -13.92 10.55 3.20
N THR A 129 -13.88 10.56 1.88
CA THR A 129 -13.17 9.57 1.07
C THR A 129 -12.30 10.28 0.05
N ALA A 130 -11.20 9.65 -0.28
CA ALA A 130 -10.35 10.00 -1.41
C ALA A 130 -10.12 8.72 -2.21
N THR A 131 -10.70 8.65 -3.40
CA THR A 131 -10.66 7.47 -4.28
C THR A 131 -9.98 7.82 -5.59
N GLY A 132 -9.17 6.90 -6.09
CA GLY A 132 -8.51 7.11 -7.38
C GLY A 132 -7.48 6.04 -7.72
N PRO A 133 -6.79 6.23 -8.83
CA PRO A 133 -5.68 5.36 -9.22
C PRO A 133 -4.52 5.46 -8.23
N VAL A 134 -3.86 4.33 -8.03
CA VAL A 134 -2.63 4.20 -7.25
C VAL A 134 -1.52 3.81 -8.19
N VAL A 135 -0.39 4.52 -8.12
CA VAL A 135 0.83 4.22 -8.85
C VAL A 135 2.02 4.33 -7.92
N GLY A 136 3.06 3.55 -8.18
CA GLY A 136 4.25 3.59 -7.33
C GLY A 136 5.40 2.76 -7.86
N LEU A 137 6.48 2.80 -7.10
CA LEU A 137 7.70 2.03 -7.32
C LEU A 137 8.15 1.43 -5.99
N GLY A 138 8.83 0.32 -6.05
CA GLY A 138 9.41 -0.30 -4.87
C GLY A 138 10.47 -1.32 -5.22
N ALA A 139 10.98 -1.98 -4.19
CA ALA A 139 11.90 -3.08 -4.35
C ALA A 139 11.73 -4.07 -3.19
N PHE A 140 11.97 -5.34 -3.50
CA PHE A 140 12.20 -6.39 -2.54
C PHE A 140 13.70 -6.62 -2.37
N TYR A 141 14.08 -6.98 -1.16
CA TYR A 141 15.38 -7.55 -0.86
C TYR A 141 15.15 -8.91 -0.20
N HIS A 142 15.49 -9.97 -0.90
CA HIS A 142 15.29 -11.35 -0.46
C HIS A 142 16.27 -11.68 0.65
N LEU A 143 15.78 -11.80 1.90
CA LEU A 143 16.58 -12.23 3.05
C LEU A 143 16.76 -13.74 3.06
N THR A 144 15.67 -14.46 2.81
CA THR A 144 15.61 -15.92 2.69
C THR A 144 14.65 -16.30 1.57
N GLU A 145 14.49 -17.58 1.26
CA GLU A 145 13.51 -18.09 0.29
C GLU A 145 12.05 -17.71 0.61
N SER A 146 11.76 -17.43 1.87
CA SER A 146 10.38 -17.15 2.32
C SER A 146 10.19 -15.79 2.97
N LEU A 147 11.25 -14.99 3.13
CA LEU A 147 11.19 -13.71 3.83
C LEU A 147 11.90 -12.61 3.06
N ASP A 148 11.19 -11.54 2.78
CA ASP A 148 11.68 -10.35 2.10
C ASP A 148 11.58 -9.11 2.97
N VAL A 149 12.53 -8.20 2.81
CA VAL A 149 12.35 -6.78 3.14
C VAL A 149 11.79 -6.08 1.92
N ARG A 150 10.76 -5.29 2.11
CA ARG A 150 10.15 -4.50 1.05
C ARG A 150 10.18 -3.02 1.38
N VAL A 151 10.57 -2.22 0.41
CA VAL A 151 10.45 -0.75 0.45
C VAL A 151 9.62 -0.33 -0.74
N ASP A 152 8.63 0.53 -0.54
CA ASP A 152 7.84 1.09 -1.63
C ASP A 152 7.39 2.52 -1.36
N ALA A 153 7.27 3.27 -2.44
CA ALA A 153 6.69 4.60 -2.48
C ALA A 153 5.53 4.59 -3.48
N GLN A 154 4.38 5.07 -3.06
CA GLN A 154 3.18 5.11 -3.87
C GLN A 154 2.45 6.44 -3.77
N ALA A 155 1.67 6.77 -4.79
CA ALA A 155 0.79 7.92 -4.86
C ALA A 155 -0.64 7.48 -5.16
N LEU A 156 -1.59 7.91 -4.35
CA LEU A 156 -3.02 7.89 -4.67
C LEU A 156 -3.39 9.22 -5.31
N LEU A 157 -3.89 9.17 -6.53
CA LEU A 157 -4.38 10.32 -7.29
C LEU A 157 -5.87 10.48 -7.01
N ALA A 158 -6.23 11.28 -6.01
CA ALA A 158 -7.64 11.44 -5.61
C ALA A 158 -8.44 12.15 -6.70
N CYS A 159 -9.44 11.46 -7.25
CA CYS A 159 -10.30 11.97 -8.32
C CYS A 159 -11.57 12.64 -7.79
N ASP A 160 -11.99 12.30 -6.58
CA ASP A 160 -13.25 12.70 -5.96
C ASP A 160 -13.09 13.73 -4.83
N ALA A 161 -11.87 14.08 -4.49
CA ALA A 161 -11.57 15.04 -3.44
C ALA A 161 -10.64 16.16 -3.95
N PRO A 162 -10.81 17.41 -3.50
CA PRO A 162 -9.94 18.53 -3.88
C PRO A 162 -8.51 18.40 -3.34
N CYS A 163 -8.18 17.26 -2.74
CA CYS A 163 -6.93 17.05 -2.04
C CYS A 163 -5.75 16.59 -2.92
N GLY A 164 -5.95 16.44 -4.22
CA GLY A 164 -4.85 16.12 -5.13
C GLY A 164 -4.21 14.77 -4.86
N MET A 165 -2.92 14.74 -4.52
CA MET A 165 -2.15 13.51 -4.35
C MET A 165 -1.90 13.19 -2.88
N LEU A 166 -1.98 11.91 -2.53
CA LEU A 166 -1.54 11.37 -1.24
C LEU A 166 -0.39 10.39 -1.49
N TYR A 167 0.76 10.69 -0.94
CA TYR A 167 1.94 9.83 -1.06
C TYR A 167 2.09 8.97 0.19
N SER A 168 2.56 7.74 0.01
CA SER A 168 2.95 6.83 1.07
C SER A 168 4.35 6.30 0.79
N VAL A 169 5.19 6.30 1.79
CA VAL A 169 6.51 5.65 1.74
C VAL A 169 6.60 4.66 2.89
N CYS A 170 6.76 3.38 2.56
CA CYS A 170 6.71 2.29 3.53
C CYS A 170 7.94 1.40 3.45
N ILE A 171 8.32 0.84 4.61
CA ILE A 171 9.27 -0.26 4.74
C ILE A 171 8.63 -1.35 5.58
N GLY A 172 8.82 -2.61 5.20
CA GLY A 172 8.22 -3.73 5.92
C GLY A 172 8.81 -5.07 5.57
N LEU A 173 8.15 -6.10 6.09
CA LEU A 173 8.48 -7.49 5.86
C LEU A 173 7.35 -8.15 5.07
N GLN A 174 7.72 -9.05 4.18
CA GLN A 174 6.82 -9.89 3.43
C GLN A 174 7.20 -11.35 3.62
N TRP A 175 6.22 -12.18 3.93
CA TRP A 175 6.37 -13.62 4.04
C TRP A 175 5.70 -14.31 2.86
N ASN A 176 6.47 -15.12 2.14
CA ASN A 176 6.01 -15.89 0.99
C ASN A 176 5.67 -17.33 1.43
N PHE A 177 4.50 -17.82 0.97
CA PHE A 177 4.02 -19.17 1.26
C PHE A 177 4.00 -19.98 -0.04
N GLY A 178 4.77 -21.01 -0.09
CA GLY A 178 4.84 -21.86 -1.28
C GLY A 178 6.07 -21.57 -2.10
N GLY A 179 6.67 -22.63 -2.58
CA GLY A 179 7.86 -22.59 -3.38
C GLY A 179 7.65 -21.81 -4.66
N THR A 180 8.73 -21.29 -5.16
CA THR A 180 8.88 -20.72 -6.50
C THR A 180 8.02 -21.47 -7.50
N VAL A 181 7.24 -20.72 -8.28
CA VAL A 181 6.64 -21.22 -9.51
C VAL A 181 7.83 -21.63 -10.39
N GLU A 182 8.07 -22.94 -10.51
CA GLU A 182 9.04 -23.51 -11.46
C GLU A 182 8.59 -23.28 -12.90
#